data_19c3e280bb744244f650952b4e1e377d
#
_entry.id   19c3e280bb744244f650952b4e1e377d
#
_cell.length_a   1.000
_cell.length_b   1.000
_cell.length_c   1.000
_cell.angle_alpha   90.00
_cell.angle_beta   90.00
_cell.angle_gamma   90.00
#
_symmetry.space_group_name_H-M   'P 1'
#
loop_
_entity.id
_entity.type
_entity.pdbx_description
1 polymer ?
#
loop_
_entity_poly.entity_id
_entity_poly.type
_entity_poly.pdbx_seq_one_letter_code
_entity_poly.pdbx_strand_id
1 'polypeptide(L)'
;FETLHLVDYKIYSYGQNFEDDQFDEVIDAMSHADTIIIGSPLYWYSMSGAVRNLLDRFYMHVDENLLKGKDMYFVFQGYAPTQSQLEAGDYTMNRFAKLYGMNYKGMVTK
;
A
#
# COMPACT_ATOMS: atom_id res chain seq x y z
N PHE A 1 13.20 12.09 4.36
CA PHE A 1 11.98 11.35 4.00
C PHE A 1 11.07 11.20 5.22
N GLU A 2 9.83 10.80 4.99
CA GLU A 2 8.83 10.68 6.04
C GLU A 2 8.36 9.23 6.15
N THR A 3 8.16 8.75 7.37
CA THR A 3 7.64 7.40 7.62
C THR A 3 6.29 7.51 8.33
N LEU A 4 5.29 6.81 7.78
CA LEU A 4 3.99 6.70 8.39
C LEU A 4 3.75 5.25 8.82
N HIS A 5 3.36 5.05 10.07
CA HIS A 5 2.97 3.74 10.56
C HIS A 5 1.45 3.63 10.49
N LEU A 6 0.93 2.76 9.64
CA LEU A 6 -0.51 2.68 9.39
C LEU A 6 -1.33 2.37 10.64
N VAL A 7 -0.70 1.70 11.62
CA VAL A 7 -1.39 1.42 12.90
C VAL A 7 -1.67 2.69 13.73
N ASP A 8 -1.01 3.79 13.39
CA ASP A 8 -1.21 5.07 14.09
C ASP A 8 -2.31 5.92 13.46
N TYR A 9 -2.92 5.44 12.38
CA TYR A 9 -3.96 6.16 11.65
C TYR A 9 -5.27 5.40 11.69
N LYS A 10 -6.37 6.14 11.85
CA LYS A 10 -7.71 5.55 11.77
C LYS A 10 -8.13 5.48 10.31
N ILE A 11 -7.92 4.33 9.71
CA ILE A 11 -8.34 4.06 8.34
C ILE A 11 -9.42 3.01 8.39
N TYR A 12 -10.66 3.42 8.21
CA TYR A 12 -11.80 2.51 8.27
C TYR A 12 -11.90 1.70 6.98
N SER A 13 -12.64 0.62 7.05
CA SER A 13 -12.82 -0.26 5.90
C SER A 13 -13.64 0.40 4.80
N TYR A 14 -13.44 -0.05 3.59
CA TYR A 14 -14.23 0.41 2.45
C TYR A 14 -15.72 0.28 2.77
N GLY A 15 -16.48 1.32 2.49
CA GLY A 15 -17.91 1.37 2.77
C GLY A 15 -18.29 1.93 4.12
N GLN A 16 -17.31 2.07 5.04
CA GLN A 16 -17.56 2.76 6.31
C GLN A 16 -17.31 4.25 6.13
N ASN A 17 -18.11 5.07 6.81
CA ASN A 17 -18.03 6.52 6.69
C ASN A 17 -18.08 7.15 8.08
N PHE A 18 -16.93 7.49 8.61
CA PHE A 18 -16.79 8.10 9.93
C PHE A 18 -15.98 9.39 9.82
N GLU A 19 -16.35 10.39 10.64
CA GLU A 19 -15.72 11.71 10.58
C GLU A 19 -14.26 11.71 10.99
N ASP A 20 -13.84 10.77 11.84
CA ASP A 20 -12.46 10.70 12.32
C ASP A 20 -11.56 9.84 11.43
N ASP A 21 -12.02 9.46 10.26
CA ASP A 21 -11.21 8.71 9.30
C ASP A 21 -10.01 9.55 8.84
N GLN A 22 -8.82 8.92 8.81
CA GLN A 22 -7.58 9.62 8.47
C GLN A 22 -6.97 9.15 7.14
N PHE A 23 -7.77 8.52 6.30
CA PHE A 23 -7.28 8.07 5.00
C PHE A 23 -6.74 9.22 4.17
N ASP A 24 -7.42 10.35 4.16
CA ASP A 24 -7.00 11.51 3.37
C ASP A 24 -5.66 12.07 3.82
N GLU A 25 -5.32 11.96 5.11
CA GLU A 25 -4.01 12.38 5.61
C GLU A 25 -2.90 11.52 5.02
N VAL A 26 -3.12 10.22 4.91
CA VAL A 26 -2.14 9.30 4.31
C VAL A 26 -2.01 9.56 2.82
N ILE A 27 -3.12 9.76 2.12
CA ILE A 27 -3.12 10.06 0.69
C ILE A 27 -2.40 11.39 0.42
N ASP A 28 -2.62 12.40 1.26
CA ASP A 28 -1.95 13.68 1.13
C ASP A 28 -0.43 13.51 1.22
N ALA A 29 0.04 12.75 2.21
CA ALA A 29 1.46 12.45 2.35
C ALA A 29 2.02 11.74 1.12
N MET A 30 1.29 10.76 0.59
CA MET A 30 1.70 10.03 -0.61
C MET A 30 1.79 10.97 -1.82
N SER A 31 0.85 11.89 -1.94
CA SER A 31 0.82 12.81 -3.08
C SER A 31 1.99 13.78 -3.10
N HIS A 32 2.60 14.06 -1.97
CA HIS A 32 3.76 14.96 -1.86
C HIS A 32 5.11 14.24 -2.01
N ALA A 33 5.12 12.93 -2.07
CA ALA A 33 6.35 12.16 -2.23
C ALA A 33 6.65 11.91 -3.71
N ASP A 34 7.93 11.79 -4.05
CA ASP A 34 8.34 11.36 -5.40
C ASP A 34 8.46 9.84 -5.47
N THR A 35 8.83 9.22 -4.36
CA THR A 35 9.01 7.77 -4.24
C THR A 35 8.20 7.30 -3.05
N ILE A 36 7.46 6.21 -3.25
CA ILE A 36 6.65 5.60 -2.22
C ILE A 36 7.18 4.21 -1.93
N ILE A 37 7.40 3.93 -0.65
CA ILE A 37 7.80 2.60 -0.20
C ILE A 37 6.70 2.08 0.71
N ILE A 38 6.07 0.98 0.31
CA ILE A 38 5.07 0.32 1.16
C ILE A 38 5.71 -0.92 1.75
N GLY A 39 5.71 -1.01 3.07
CA GLY A 39 6.20 -2.17 3.78
C GLY A 39 5.07 -2.92 4.45
N SER A 40 5.11 -4.24 4.39
CA SER A 40 4.14 -5.10 5.06
C SER A 40 4.80 -6.35 5.62
N PRO A 41 4.48 -6.72 6.87
CA PRO A 41 4.76 -8.08 7.28
C PRO A 41 3.87 -9.05 6.52
N LEU A 42 4.34 -10.30 6.43
CA LEU A 42 3.56 -11.37 5.82
C LEU A 42 2.81 -12.09 6.94
N TYR A 43 1.53 -11.78 7.09
CA TYR A 43 0.65 -12.40 8.07
C TYR A 43 -0.34 -13.32 7.34
N TRP A 44 -0.51 -14.53 7.86
CA TRP A 44 -1.50 -15.47 7.32
C TRP A 44 -1.46 -15.56 5.79
N TYR A 45 -0.25 -15.78 5.26
CA TYR A 45 -0.01 -16.02 3.82
C TYR A 45 -0.24 -14.80 2.92
N SER A 46 -0.40 -13.60 3.48
CA SER A 46 -0.66 -12.40 2.70
C SER A 46 -0.10 -11.16 3.38
N MET A 47 -0.30 -10.00 2.76
CA MET A 47 0.08 -8.74 3.39
C MET A 47 -0.81 -8.45 4.60
N SER A 48 -0.32 -7.60 5.50
CA SER A 48 -1.05 -7.27 6.71
C SER A 48 -2.40 -6.63 6.41
N GLY A 49 -3.33 -6.77 7.36
CA GLY A 49 -4.65 -6.15 7.22
C GLY A 49 -4.58 -4.64 7.07
N ALA A 50 -3.62 -3.99 7.74
CA ALA A 50 -3.46 -2.53 7.61
C ALA A 50 -3.10 -2.11 6.19
N VAL A 51 -2.16 -2.81 5.56
CA VAL A 51 -1.79 -2.52 4.16
C VAL A 51 -2.94 -2.88 3.23
N ARG A 52 -3.56 -4.03 3.42
CA ARG A 52 -4.68 -4.44 2.59
C ARG A 52 -5.82 -3.43 2.65
N ASN A 53 -6.14 -2.96 3.85
CA ASN A 53 -7.18 -1.97 4.03
C ASN A 53 -6.85 -0.64 3.34
N LEU A 54 -5.58 -0.24 3.39
CA LEU A 54 -5.13 0.96 2.68
C LEU A 54 -5.41 0.82 1.17
N LEU A 55 -5.04 -0.32 0.58
CA LEU A 55 -5.27 -0.56 -0.84
C LEU A 55 -6.77 -0.57 -1.17
N ASP A 56 -7.57 -1.22 -0.34
CA ASP A 56 -9.02 -1.27 -0.56
C ASP A 56 -9.63 0.12 -0.57
N ARG A 57 -9.13 1.02 0.27
CA ARG A 57 -9.66 2.39 0.37
C ARG A 57 -9.32 3.23 -0.86
N PHE A 58 -8.35 2.84 -1.66
CA PHE A 58 -8.09 3.52 -2.93
C PHE A 58 -9.24 3.32 -3.92
N TYR A 59 -9.92 2.19 -3.83
CA TYR A 59 -10.95 1.83 -4.79
C TYR A 59 -12.06 2.87 -4.81
N MET A 60 -12.31 3.48 -5.96
CA MET A 60 -13.34 4.51 -6.19
C MET A 60 -13.15 5.81 -5.39
N HIS A 61 -12.07 5.94 -4.58
CA HIS A 61 -11.84 7.13 -3.76
C HIS A 61 -10.64 7.95 -4.19
N VAL A 62 -9.66 7.33 -4.86
CA VAL A 62 -8.44 8.01 -5.27
C VAL A 62 -8.40 8.11 -6.78
N ASP A 63 -8.15 9.32 -7.28
CA ASP A 63 -8.00 9.55 -8.72
C ASP A 63 -6.80 8.78 -9.25
N GLU A 64 -6.98 8.10 -10.37
CA GLU A 64 -5.93 7.27 -10.98
C GLU A 64 -4.69 8.06 -11.39
N ASN A 65 -4.80 9.38 -11.52
CA ASN A 65 -3.68 10.22 -11.92
C ASN A 65 -2.97 10.91 -10.74
N LEU A 66 -3.50 10.79 -9.52
CA LEU A 66 -2.93 11.49 -8.37
C LEU A 66 -1.48 11.10 -8.09
N LEU A 67 -1.17 9.81 -8.20
CA LEU A 67 0.17 9.28 -7.92
C LEU A 67 0.96 8.96 -9.20
N LYS A 68 0.44 9.37 -10.35
CA LYS A 68 1.04 9.06 -11.64
C LYS A 68 2.48 9.53 -11.72
N GLY A 69 3.35 8.65 -12.22
CA GLY A 69 4.77 8.94 -12.44
C GLY A 69 5.66 8.74 -11.23
N LYS A 70 5.09 8.49 -10.05
CA LYS A 70 5.89 8.24 -8.86
C LYS A 70 6.50 6.84 -8.91
N ASP A 71 7.66 6.70 -8.30
CA ASP A 71 8.29 5.38 -8.15
C ASP A 71 7.71 4.68 -6.92
N MET A 72 7.53 3.36 -7.02
CA MET A 72 7.00 2.58 -5.91
C MET A 72 7.82 1.31 -5.70
N TYR A 73 8.17 1.07 -4.44
CA TYR A 73 8.83 -0.16 -3.98
C TYR A 73 7.92 -0.85 -2.97
N PHE A 74 8.00 -2.17 -2.94
CA PHE A 74 7.28 -2.97 -1.95
C PHE A 74 8.27 -3.78 -1.12
N VAL A 75 8.21 -3.63 0.20
CA VAL A 75 9.03 -4.41 1.14
C VAL A 75 8.10 -5.42 1.81
N PHE A 76 8.34 -6.71 1.56
CA PHE A 76 7.45 -7.77 2.01
C PHE A 76 8.27 -8.87 2.65
N GLN A 77 8.09 -9.10 3.93
CA GLN A 77 8.88 -10.08 4.65
C GLN A 77 8.10 -10.71 5.80
N GLY A 78 8.49 -11.93 6.15
CA GLY A 78 7.86 -12.66 7.23
C GLY A 78 8.73 -13.82 7.64
N TYR A 79 8.21 -14.66 8.55
CA TYR A 79 8.91 -15.83 9.01
C TYR A 79 8.74 -16.96 7.99
N ALA A 80 9.85 -17.39 7.41
CA ALA A 80 9.89 -18.53 6.47
C ALA A 80 8.83 -18.45 5.35
N PRO A 81 8.76 -17.34 4.58
CA PRO A 81 7.76 -17.25 3.52
C PRO A 81 8.07 -18.22 2.38
N THR A 82 7.04 -18.74 1.74
CA THR A 82 7.20 -19.52 0.52
C THR A 82 7.30 -18.61 -0.70
N GLN A 83 7.86 -19.11 -1.78
CA GLN A 83 7.98 -18.36 -3.02
C GLN A 83 6.62 -17.92 -3.54
N SER A 84 5.62 -18.79 -3.49
CA SER A 84 4.28 -18.46 -3.98
C SER A 84 3.60 -17.38 -3.14
N GLN A 85 3.86 -17.31 -1.83
CA GLN A 85 3.34 -16.25 -0.98
C GLN A 85 3.95 -14.90 -1.37
N LEU A 86 5.24 -14.88 -1.58
CA LEU A 86 5.94 -13.66 -1.99
C LEU A 86 5.46 -13.19 -3.37
N GLU A 87 5.34 -14.11 -4.30
CA GLU A 87 4.87 -13.79 -5.65
C GLU A 87 3.44 -13.24 -5.64
N ALA A 88 2.57 -13.75 -4.78
CA ALA A 88 1.20 -13.25 -4.68
C ALA A 88 1.16 -11.80 -4.21
N GLY A 89 1.99 -11.46 -3.22
CA GLY A 89 2.10 -10.07 -2.75
C GLY A 89 2.68 -9.15 -3.81
N ASP A 90 3.71 -9.61 -4.48
CA ASP A 90 4.34 -8.87 -5.58
C ASP A 90 3.35 -8.61 -6.72
N TYR A 91 2.58 -9.61 -7.09
CA TYR A 91 1.55 -9.49 -8.12
C TYR A 91 0.52 -8.42 -7.76
N THR A 92 -0.02 -8.47 -6.54
CA THR A 92 -1.01 -7.50 -6.09
C THR A 92 -0.46 -6.09 -6.15
N MET A 93 0.75 -5.90 -5.63
CA MET A 93 1.34 -4.56 -5.54
C MET A 93 1.71 -4.01 -6.91
N ASN A 94 2.20 -4.87 -7.81
CA ASN A 94 2.50 -4.49 -9.18
C ASN A 94 1.23 -4.03 -9.91
N ARG A 95 0.13 -4.75 -9.77
CA ARG A 95 -1.14 -4.38 -10.40
C ARG A 95 -1.69 -3.07 -9.82
N PHE A 96 -1.60 -2.93 -8.50
CA PHE A 96 -2.01 -1.70 -7.83
C PHE A 96 -1.21 -0.48 -8.35
N ALA A 97 0.10 -0.61 -8.39
CA ALA A 97 0.95 0.48 -8.86
C ALA A 97 0.63 0.86 -10.31
N LYS A 98 0.46 -0.13 -11.16
CA LYS A 98 0.15 0.12 -12.58
C LYS A 98 -1.19 0.83 -12.76
N LEU A 99 -2.21 0.43 -12.00
CA LEU A 99 -3.51 1.07 -12.10
C LEU A 99 -3.44 2.57 -11.77
N TYR A 100 -2.61 2.92 -10.78
CA TYR A 100 -2.44 4.31 -10.37
C TYR A 100 -1.27 5.02 -11.06
N GLY A 101 -0.79 4.46 -12.16
CA GLY A 101 0.22 5.10 -13.01
C GLY A 101 1.61 5.22 -12.40
N MET A 102 1.88 4.48 -11.34
CA MET A 102 3.19 4.48 -10.70
C MET A 102 4.16 3.52 -11.40
N ASN A 103 5.44 3.83 -11.27
CA ASN A 103 6.51 2.97 -11.78
C ASN A 103 6.87 1.96 -10.70
N TYR A 104 6.39 0.73 -10.83
CA TYR A 104 6.69 -0.31 -9.85
C TYR A 104 8.12 -0.79 -10.01
N LYS A 105 8.93 -0.58 -8.98
CA LYS A 105 10.36 -0.90 -8.99
C LYS A 105 10.67 -2.28 -8.45
N GLY A 106 9.67 -2.97 -7.93
CA GLY A 106 9.82 -4.34 -7.49
C GLY A 106 9.65 -4.54 -6.00
N MET A 107 9.72 -5.81 -5.62
CA MET A 107 9.59 -6.24 -4.23
C MET A 107 10.96 -6.52 -3.65
N VAL A 108 11.17 -6.04 -2.43
CA VAL A 108 12.34 -6.38 -1.63
C VAL A 108 11.87 -7.31 -0.52
N THR A 109 12.55 -8.44 -0.38
CA THR A 109 12.24 -9.41 0.67
C THR A 109 13.53 -9.87 1.32
N LYS A 110 13.43 -10.46 2.51
CA LYS A 110 14.61 -10.86 3.25
C LYS A 110 14.57 -12.34 3.60
#